data_38de2b023c9c58b8ed118351c5c6e7b7
#
_entry.id   38de2b023c9c58b8ed118351c5c6e7b7
#
_cell.length_a   1.000
_cell.length_b   1.000
_cell.length_c   1.000
_cell.angle_alpha   90.00
_cell.angle_beta   90.00
_cell.angle_gamma   90.00
#
_symmetry.space_group_name_H-M   'P 1'
#
loop_
_entity.id
_entity.type
_entity.pdbx_description
1 polymer ?
#
loop_
_entity_poly.entity_id
_entity_poly.type
_entity_poly.pdbx_seq_one_letter_code
_entity_poly.pdbx_strand_id
1 'polypeptide(L)'
;MDYERSGDEMQQKIASLENSLSTMENNVSGMQNVLMLKDEEIAALGKKLLQQSIAHQQLVDELNITKMRIKNLTGIRIKVVSKLKETLGDSIQIDPKSGAMRFASNILFNQGEYTLKPGARRELQRILQKYIQTLLLDPEIREYIEGITIEGHTDSVGGYLYNLALSQKRALEVMKFLYKSDPENSDLYAKYLSASGRSYSDLIYDDFGIEDKEASRRIEIKFRIKNEKAIKELEKFLEH
;
A
#
# COMPACT_ATOMS: atom_id res chain seq x y z
N MET A 1 41.28 -30.54 -88.63
CA MET A 1 41.97 -30.36 -87.30
C MET A 1 41.55 -29.04 -86.55
N ASP A 2 41.55 -27.87 -87.19
CA ASP A 2 41.20 -26.63 -86.48
C ASP A 2 39.70 -26.54 -86.11
N TYR A 3 38.80 -27.06 -86.87
CA TYR A 3 37.36 -27.08 -86.61
C TYR A 3 36.94 -28.06 -85.50
N GLU A 4 37.64 -29.18 -85.36
CA GLU A 4 37.36 -30.16 -84.28
C GLU A 4 37.85 -29.61 -82.94
N ARG A 5 39.00 -28.96 -82.93
CA ARG A 5 39.55 -28.35 -81.76
C ARG A 5 38.71 -27.17 -81.22
N SER A 6 38.14 -26.37 -82.13
CA SER A 6 37.20 -25.32 -81.81
C SER A 6 35.85 -25.87 -81.28
N GLY A 7 35.43 -27.04 -81.79
CA GLY A 7 34.23 -27.74 -81.29
C GLY A 7 34.39 -28.24 -79.84
N ASP A 8 35.54 -28.85 -79.55
CA ASP A 8 35.83 -29.36 -78.18
C ASP A 8 35.98 -28.23 -77.15
N GLU A 9 36.63 -27.12 -77.53
CA GLU A 9 36.72 -25.93 -76.65
C GLU A 9 35.35 -25.31 -76.38
N MET A 10 34.46 -25.31 -77.40
CA MET A 10 33.11 -24.80 -77.22
C MET A 10 32.27 -25.71 -76.28
N GLN A 11 32.40 -27.04 -76.40
CA GLN A 11 31.72 -28.04 -75.59
C GLN A 11 32.23 -27.91 -74.08
N GLN A 12 33.52 -27.77 -73.83
CA GLN A 12 34.07 -27.54 -72.51
C GLN A 12 33.52 -26.26 -71.92
N LYS A 13 33.39 -25.21 -72.72
CA LYS A 13 32.85 -23.93 -72.26
C LYS A 13 31.34 -24.00 -71.90
N ILE A 14 30.58 -24.75 -72.73
CA ILE A 14 29.17 -25.04 -72.43
C ILE A 14 29.03 -25.81 -71.10
N ALA A 15 29.80 -26.89 -70.92
CA ALA A 15 29.77 -27.70 -69.73
C ALA A 15 30.16 -26.86 -68.48
N SER A 16 31.16 -25.96 -68.62
CA SER A 16 31.54 -25.05 -67.47
C SER A 16 30.46 -24.03 -67.18
N LEU A 17 29.77 -23.49 -68.17
CA LEU A 17 28.66 -22.56 -67.99
C LEU A 17 27.42 -23.26 -67.35
N GLU A 18 27.13 -24.49 -67.78
CA GLU A 18 26.03 -25.29 -67.20
C GLU A 18 26.29 -25.58 -65.70
N ASN A 19 27.54 -25.93 -65.32
CA ASN A 19 27.96 -26.13 -63.95
C ASN A 19 27.84 -24.83 -63.16
N SER A 20 28.25 -23.70 -63.72
CA SER A 20 28.13 -22.39 -63.10
C SER A 20 26.67 -21.98 -62.89
N LEU A 21 25.83 -22.25 -63.89
CA LEU A 21 24.38 -22.00 -63.80
C LEU A 21 23.72 -22.84 -62.71
N SER A 22 24.02 -24.15 -62.65
CA SER A 22 23.51 -25.04 -61.60
C SER A 22 23.95 -24.61 -60.20
N THR A 23 25.19 -24.17 -60.06
CA THR A 23 25.69 -23.62 -58.79
C THR A 23 24.96 -22.33 -58.38
N MET A 24 24.69 -21.46 -59.38
CA MET A 24 23.98 -20.21 -59.17
C MET A 24 22.50 -20.47 -58.78
N GLU A 25 21.83 -21.44 -59.43
CA GLU A 25 20.46 -21.85 -59.09
C GLU A 25 20.39 -22.40 -57.65
N ASN A 26 21.34 -23.23 -57.25
CA ASN A 26 21.43 -23.75 -55.89
C ASN A 26 21.66 -22.63 -54.83
N ASN A 27 22.51 -21.66 -55.15
CA ASN A 27 22.74 -20.50 -54.31
C ASN A 27 21.48 -19.61 -54.15
N VAL A 28 20.77 -19.37 -55.26
CA VAL A 28 19.51 -18.61 -55.25
C VAL A 28 18.43 -19.34 -54.43
N SER A 29 18.30 -20.64 -54.58
CA SER A 29 17.36 -21.46 -53.78
C SER A 29 17.74 -21.42 -52.28
N GLY A 30 19.03 -21.54 -51.98
CA GLY A 30 19.52 -21.39 -50.61
C GLY A 30 19.23 -20.01 -49.99
N MET A 31 19.45 -18.93 -50.77
CA MET A 31 19.11 -17.57 -50.34
C MET A 31 17.61 -17.37 -50.12
N GLN A 32 16.76 -17.94 -51.00
CA GLN A 32 15.30 -17.87 -50.84
C GLN A 32 14.85 -18.55 -49.54
N ASN A 33 15.42 -19.71 -49.20
CA ASN A 33 15.11 -20.40 -47.95
C ASN A 33 15.55 -19.59 -46.73
N VAL A 34 16.71 -18.96 -46.79
CA VAL A 34 17.18 -18.08 -45.67
C VAL A 34 16.27 -16.85 -45.52
N LEU A 35 15.83 -16.24 -46.62
CA LEU A 35 14.90 -15.11 -46.58
C LEU A 35 13.55 -15.53 -45.98
N MET A 36 13.00 -16.68 -46.35
CA MET A 36 11.76 -17.18 -45.78
C MET A 36 11.84 -17.40 -44.26
N LEU A 37 12.95 -18.01 -43.80
CA LEU A 37 13.21 -18.17 -42.35
C LEU A 37 13.36 -16.83 -41.61
N LYS A 38 13.99 -15.83 -42.24
CA LYS A 38 14.11 -14.50 -41.69
C LYS A 38 12.77 -13.76 -41.60
N ASP A 39 11.91 -13.92 -42.61
CA ASP A 39 10.56 -13.35 -42.61
C ASP A 39 9.70 -13.96 -41.49
N GLU A 40 9.80 -15.26 -41.24
CA GLU A 40 9.14 -15.93 -40.12
C GLU A 40 9.66 -15.41 -38.76
N GLU A 41 10.99 -15.25 -38.63
CA GLU A 41 11.61 -14.71 -37.44
C GLU A 41 11.14 -13.26 -37.16
N ILE A 42 11.10 -12.42 -38.18
CA ILE A 42 10.62 -11.04 -38.11
C ILE A 42 9.14 -11.01 -37.69
N ALA A 43 8.30 -11.86 -38.27
CA ALA A 43 6.88 -11.97 -37.91
C ALA A 43 6.70 -12.40 -36.44
N ALA A 44 7.47 -13.37 -35.96
CA ALA A 44 7.46 -13.84 -34.60
C ALA A 44 7.91 -12.74 -33.59
N LEU A 45 8.99 -12.01 -33.92
CA LEU A 45 9.46 -10.88 -33.13
C LEU A 45 8.44 -9.74 -33.10
N GLY A 46 7.80 -9.44 -34.25
CA GLY A 46 6.73 -8.45 -34.33
C GLY A 46 5.56 -8.78 -33.40
N LYS A 47 5.13 -10.06 -33.42
CA LYS A 47 4.07 -10.55 -32.52
C LYS A 47 4.47 -10.42 -31.04
N LYS A 48 5.70 -10.77 -30.70
CA LYS A 48 6.23 -10.65 -29.32
C LYS A 48 6.31 -9.19 -28.87
N LEU A 49 6.75 -8.28 -29.73
CA LEU A 49 6.77 -6.84 -29.47
C LEU A 49 5.38 -6.28 -29.21
N LEU A 50 4.40 -6.67 -30.01
CA LEU A 50 3.00 -6.26 -29.83
C LEU A 50 2.46 -6.73 -28.47
N GLN A 51 2.70 -7.99 -28.10
CA GLN A 51 2.29 -8.53 -26.81
C GLN A 51 2.95 -7.78 -25.64
N GLN A 52 4.24 -7.49 -25.73
CA GLN A 52 4.95 -6.70 -24.73
C GLN A 52 4.42 -5.27 -24.64
N SER A 53 4.09 -4.64 -25.76
CA SER A 53 3.50 -3.30 -25.78
C SER A 53 2.13 -3.26 -25.09
N ILE A 54 1.27 -4.24 -25.35
CA ILE A 54 -0.05 -4.37 -24.70
C ILE A 54 0.14 -4.57 -23.18
N ALA A 55 1.00 -5.49 -22.77
CA ALA A 55 1.27 -5.75 -21.35
C ALA A 55 1.86 -4.52 -20.64
N HIS A 56 2.74 -3.78 -21.31
CA HIS A 56 3.30 -2.53 -20.78
C HIS A 56 2.21 -1.47 -20.60
N GLN A 57 1.32 -1.28 -21.58
CA GLN A 57 0.22 -0.33 -21.46
C GLN A 57 -0.71 -0.69 -20.30
N GLN A 58 -1.07 -1.96 -20.15
CA GLN A 58 -1.89 -2.42 -19.01
C GLN A 58 -1.22 -2.11 -17.66
N LEU A 59 0.09 -2.34 -17.56
CA LEU A 59 0.84 -2.03 -16.34
C LEU A 59 0.87 -0.53 -16.02
N VAL A 60 1.01 0.32 -17.05
CA VAL A 60 0.97 1.79 -16.90
C VAL A 60 -0.41 2.24 -16.42
N ASP A 61 -1.48 1.69 -16.98
CA ASP A 61 -2.85 2.02 -16.59
C ASP A 61 -3.13 1.60 -15.13
N GLU A 62 -2.71 0.39 -14.74
CA GLU A 62 -2.83 -0.10 -13.36
C GLU A 62 -2.02 0.76 -12.37
N LEU A 63 -0.81 1.18 -12.76
CA LEU A 63 0.02 2.09 -11.98
C LEU A 63 -0.66 3.45 -11.79
N ASN A 64 -1.26 4.01 -12.83
CA ASN A 64 -1.97 5.29 -12.75
C ASN A 64 -3.20 5.20 -11.84
N ILE A 65 -3.99 4.13 -11.93
CA ILE A 65 -5.11 3.87 -11.03
C ILE A 65 -4.63 3.77 -9.58
N THR A 66 -3.56 3.04 -9.34
CA THR A 66 -2.98 2.89 -7.98
C THR A 66 -2.48 4.21 -7.42
N LYS A 67 -1.80 5.02 -8.24
CA LYS A 67 -1.33 6.35 -7.87
C LYS A 67 -2.48 7.29 -7.50
N MET A 68 -3.58 7.27 -8.24
CA MET A 68 -4.78 8.03 -7.93
C MET A 68 -5.43 7.57 -6.62
N ARG A 69 -5.52 6.25 -6.36
CA ARG A 69 -6.00 5.70 -5.08
C ARG A 69 -5.21 6.21 -3.89
N ILE A 70 -3.88 6.18 -3.98
CA ILE A 70 -2.99 6.69 -2.93
C ILE A 70 -3.23 8.18 -2.69
N LYS A 71 -3.34 8.98 -3.76
CA LYS A 71 -3.58 10.43 -3.67
C LYS A 71 -4.91 10.75 -2.98
N ASN A 72 -5.98 10.04 -3.31
CA ASN A 72 -7.30 10.24 -2.69
C ASN A 72 -7.32 9.84 -1.22
N LEU A 73 -6.77 8.66 -0.87
CA LEU A 73 -6.67 8.22 0.52
C LEU A 73 -5.86 9.21 1.37
N THR A 74 -4.78 9.75 0.82
CA THR A 74 -3.97 10.77 1.47
C THR A 74 -4.75 12.07 1.66
N GLY A 75 -5.50 12.51 0.65
CA GLY A 75 -6.35 13.70 0.71
C GLY A 75 -7.44 13.60 1.78
N ILE A 76 -8.15 12.46 1.83
CA ILE A 76 -9.16 12.18 2.86
C ILE A 76 -8.52 12.20 4.26
N ARG A 77 -7.37 11.56 4.43
CA ARG A 77 -6.66 11.55 5.71
C ARG A 77 -6.29 12.96 6.16
N ILE A 78 -5.77 13.78 5.25
CA ILE A 78 -5.43 15.20 5.54
C ILE A 78 -6.68 15.96 5.97
N LYS A 79 -7.83 15.79 5.29
CA LYS A 79 -9.11 16.42 5.67
C LYS A 79 -9.51 16.03 7.10
N VAL A 80 -9.47 14.75 7.44
CA VAL A 80 -9.81 14.25 8.78
C VAL A 80 -8.86 14.80 9.85
N VAL A 81 -7.54 14.74 9.60
CA VAL A 81 -6.53 15.25 10.53
C VAL A 81 -6.65 16.76 10.73
N SER A 82 -6.91 17.53 9.68
CA SER A 82 -7.13 18.98 9.79
C SER A 82 -8.36 19.29 10.64
N LYS A 83 -9.46 18.54 10.46
CA LYS A 83 -10.67 18.69 11.26
C LYS A 83 -10.45 18.35 12.73
N LEU A 84 -9.69 17.28 13.01
CA LEU A 84 -9.29 16.93 14.37
C LEU A 84 -8.47 18.03 15.03
N LYS A 85 -7.48 18.60 14.33
CA LYS A 85 -6.68 19.71 14.85
C LYS A 85 -7.50 20.95 15.13
N GLU A 86 -8.37 21.34 14.21
CA GLU A 86 -9.30 22.47 14.39
C GLU A 86 -10.16 22.30 15.64
N THR A 87 -10.73 21.10 15.84
CA THR A 87 -11.67 20.83 16.92
C THR A 87 -10.98 20.65 18.28
N LEU A 88 -9.81 20.00 18.31
CA LEU A 88 -9.10 19.65 19.54
C LEU A 88 -8.10 20.72 19.98
N GLY A 89 -7.66 21.57 19.04
CA GLY A 89 -6.64 22.59 19.28
C GLY A 89 -5.24 22.01 19.46
N ASP A 90 -4.25 22.88 19.62
CA ASP A 90 -2.83 22.52 19.69
C ASP A 90 -2.40 21.87 21.01
N SER A 91 -3.28 21.86 22.03
CA SER A 91 -2.98 21.28 23.34
C SER A 91 -2.96 19.76 23.36
N ILE A 92 -3.38 19.11 22.28
CA ILE A 92 -3.46 17.65 22.16
C ILE A 92 -2.52 17.19 21.05
N GLN A 93 -1.60 16.29 21.40
CA GLN A 93 -0.65 15.72 20.44
C GLN A 93 -1.36 14.74 19.51
N ILE A 94 -1.63 15.21 18.30
CA ILE A 94 -2.12 14.38 17.19
C ILE A 94 -0.99 14.23 16.18
N ASP A 95 -0.68 13.00 15.84
CA ASP A 95 0.29 12.71 14.80
C ASP A 95 -0.21 13.28 13.44
N PRO A 96 0.53 14.19 12.81
CA PRO A 96 0.06 14.89 11.62
C PRO A 96 -0.09 14.01 10.38
N LYS A 97 0.57 12.85 10.38
CA LYS A 97 0.53 11.89 9.25
C LYS A 97 -0.58 10.86 9.39
N SER A 98 -0.73 10.31 10.60
CA SER A 98 -1.69 9.23 10.87
C SER A 98 -3.00 9.74 11.48
N GLY A 99 -3.00 10.90 12.12
CA GLY A 99 -4.10 11.39 12.95
C GLY A 99 -4.24 10.63 14.28
N ALA A 100 -3.28 9.81 14.63
CA ALA A 100 -3.28 9.07 15.88
C ALA A 100 -3.09 10.01 17.05
N MET A 101 -3.83 9.74 18.13
CA MET A 101 -3.70 10.46 19.41
C MET A 101 -3.01 9.56 20.42
N ARG A 102 -2.04 10.11 21.16
CA ARG A 102 -1.22 9.37 22.12
C ARG A 102 -1.38 9.89 23.54
N PHE A 103 -1.45 8.96 24.48
CA PHE A 103 -1.43 9.22 25.91
C PHE A 103 -0.33 8.40 26.55
N ALA A 104 0.56 9.04 27.30
CA ALA A 104 1.56 8.33 28.07
C ALA A 104 0.89 7.45 29.15
N SER A 105 1.30 6.17 29.23
CA SER A 105 0.68 5.20 30.15
C SER A 105 0.82 5.60 31.62
N ASN A 106 1.92 6.25 32.00
CA ASN A 106 2.16 6.71 33.38
C ASN A 106 1.14 7.77 33.85
N ILE A 107 0.56 8.54 32.92
CA ILE A 107 -0.55 9.48 33.21
C ILE A 107 -1.83 8.71 33.53
N LEU A 108 -2.13 7.65 32.77
CA LEU A 108 -3.39 6.94 32.83
C LEU A 108 -3.41 5.81 33.88
N PHE A 109 -2.28 5.12 34.10
CA PHE A 109 -2.19 3.90 34.89
C PHE A 109 -0.97 3.94 35.83
N ASN A 110 -1.04 3.18 36.94
CA ASN A 110 0.15 2.87 37.71
C ASN A 110 1.00 1.78 37.01
N GLN A 111 2.23 1.62 37.49
CA GLN A 111 3.12 0.58 36.93
C GLN A 111 2.52 -0.82 37.17
N GLY A 112 2.49 -1.63 36.10
CA GLY A 112 1.92 -2.99 36.13
C GLY A 112 0.39 -3.03 36.25
N GLU A 113 -0.29 -1.91 36.40
CA GLU A 113 -1.75 -1.84 36.53
C GLU A 113 -2.43 -1.48 35.21
N TYR A 114 -3.73 -1.79 35.14
CA TYR A 114 -4.61 -1.45 34.03
C TYR A 114 -5.85 -0.63 34.45
N THR A 115 -6.00 -0.34 35.76
CA THR A 115 -7.09 0.50 36.27
C THR A 115 -6.75 1.97 36.07
N LEU A 116 -7.67 2.73 35.48
CA LEU A 116 -7.50 4.17 35.24
C LEU A 116 -7.39 4.93 36.55
N LYS A 117 -6.37 5.78 36.68
CA LYS A 117 -6.19 6.69 37.78
C LYS A 117 -7.38 7.66 37.90
N PRO A 118 -7.89 7.95 39.10
CA PRO A 118 -9.01 8.89 39.29
C PRO A 118 -8.74 10.27 38.66
N GLY A 119 -7.53 10.80 38.80
CA GLY A 119 -7.13 12.11 38.25
C GLY A 119 -7.10 12.17 36.73
N ALA A 120 -6.84 11.04 36.05
CA ALA A 120 -6.77 10.98 34.59
C ALA A 120 -8.16 10.94 33.94
N ARG A 121 -9.21 10.49 34.65
CA ARG A 121 -10.53 10.22 34.09
C ARG A 121 -11.18 11.45 33.46
N ARG A 122 -11.14 12.60 34.13
CA ARG A 122 -11.81 13.82 33.61
C ARG A 122 -11.19 14.34 32.35
N GLU A 123 -9.87 14.36 32.31
CA GLU A 123 -9.16 14.84 31.11
C GLU A 123 -9.26 13.85 29.94
N LEU A 124 -9.09 12.56 30.23
CA LEU A 124 -9.29 11.49 29.26
C LEU A 124 -10.69 11.54 28.65
N GLN A 125 -11.74 11.72 29.47
CA GLN A 125 -13.12 11.85 29.00
C GLN A 125 -13.27 13.02 28.05
N ARG A 126 -12.82 14.21 28.45
CA ARG A 126 -12.95 15.44 27.65
C ARG A 126 -12.26 15.31 26.30
N ILE A 127 -11.05 14.74 26.29
CA ILE A 127 -10.24 14.62 25.07
C ILE A 127 -10.79 13.52 24.17
N LEU A 128 -11.07 12.33 24.73
CA LEU A 128 -11.57 11.20 23.97
C LEU A 128 -12.95 11.43 23.38
N GLN A 129 -13.87 11.98 24.16
CA GLN A 129 -15.20 12.34 23.65
C GLN A 129 -15.09 13.28 22.46
N LYS A 130 -14.32 14.36 22.60
CA LYS A 130 -14.12 15.32 21.50
C LYS A 130 -13.52 14.68 20.25
N TYR A 131 -12.49 13.84 20.42
CA TYR A 131 -11.86 13.12 19.29
C TYR A 131 -12.84 12.18 18.59
N ILE A 132 -13.54 11.35 19.34
CA ILE A 132 -14.48 10.36 18.80
C ILE A 132 -15.71 11.06 18.21
N GLN A 133 -16.24 12.08 18.87
CA GLN A 133 -17.36 12.86 18.36
C GLN A 133 -17.01 13.55 17.03
N THR A 134 -15.84 14.13 16.92
CA THR A 134 -15.36 14.70 15.63
C THR A 134 -15.31 13.67 14.52
N LEU A 135 -14.91 12.43 14.83
CA LEU A 135 -14.82 11.37 13.82
C LEU A 135 -16.16 10.71 13.48
N LEU A 136 -17.06 10.59 14.46
CA LEU A 136 -18.29 9.79 14.31
C LEU A 136 -19.60 10.59 14.26
N LEU A 137 -19.65 11.80 14.81
CA LEU A 137 -20.85 12.64 14.79
C LEU A 137 -20.86 13.64 13.65
N ASP A 138 -19.69 14.03 13.13
CA ASP A 138 -19.60 14.83 11.90
C ASP A 138 -19.94 13.94 10.69
N PRO A 139 -21.08 14.18 9.97
CA PRO A 139 -21.51 13.32 8.87
C PRO A 139 -20.50 13.25 7.73
N GLU A 140 -19.80 14.39 7.44
CA GLU A 140 -18.80 14.47 6.38
C GLU A 140 -17.55 13.65 6.68
N ILE A 141 -17.17 13.57 7.97
CA ILE A 141 -16.00 12.81 8.40
C ILE A 141 -16.36 11.33 8.60
N ARG A 142 -17.49 11.05 9.27
CA ARG A 142 -17.94 9.68 9.57
C ARG A 142 -18.06 8.82 8.31
N GLU A 143 -18.43 9.44 7.21
CA GLU A 143 -18.57 8.75 5.93
C GLU A 143 -17.27 8.04 5.51
N TYR A 144 -16.13 8.62 5.83
CA TYR A 144 -14.81 8.07 5.51
C TYR A 144 -14.24 7.13 6.58
N ILE A 145 -14.83 7.08 7.79
CA ILE A 145 -14.30 6.29 8.90
C ILE A 145 -14.79 4.83 8.80
N GLU A 146 -13.86 3.91 8.72
CA GLU A 146 -14.11 2.46 8.83
C GLU A 146 -14.20 2.02 10.29
N GLY A 147 -13.29 2.53 11.14
CA GLY A 147 -13.25 2.19 12.55
C GLY A 147 -12.19 2.97 13.30
N ILE A 148 -12.27 2.89 14.63
CA ILE A 148 -11.32 3.49 15.57
C ILE A 148 -10.78 2.37 16.45
N THR A 149 -9.45 2.28 16.57
CA THR A 149 -8.79 1.28 17.43
C THR A 149 -8.08 1.97 18.58
N ILE A 150 -8.35 1.51 19.78
CA ILE A 150 -7.62 1.89 20.99
C ILE A 150 -6.53 0.84 21.19
N GLU A 151 -5.27 1.22 21.03
CA GLU A 151 -4.13 0.32 21.16
C GLU A 151 -3.36 0.60 22.46
N GLY A 152 -3.06 -0.48 23.20
CA GLY A 152 -2.16 -0.43 24.34
C GLY A 152 -0.77 -0.91 23.96
N HIS A 153 0.26 -0.18 24.37
CA HIS A 153 1.67 -0.51 24.12
C HIS A 153 2.44 -0.57 25.43
N THR A 154 3.49 -1.38 25.47
CA THR A 154 4.45 -1.47 26.55
C THR A 154 5.86 -1.15 26.06
N ASP A 155 6.81 -1.01 26.97
CA ASP A 155 8.24 -1.07 26.67
C ASP A 155 8.70 -2.54 26.52
N SER A 156 9.98 -2.73 26.20
CA SER A 156 10.62 -4.04 26.00
C SER A 156 10.86 -4.81 27.32
N VAL A 157 10.57 -4.22 28.48
CA VAL A 157 10.83 -4.86 29.77
C VAL A 157 9.78 -5.93 30.08
N GLY A 158 10.22 -7.16 30.32
CA GLY A 158 9.35 -8.30 30.64
C GLY A 158 9.02 -9.20 29.46
N GLY A 159 8.24 -10.23 29.73
CA GLY A 159 7.86 -11.22 28.71
C GLY A 159 6.78 -10.72 27.76
N TYR A 160 6.86 -11.09 26.48
CA TYR A 160 5.93 -10.67 25.42
C TYR A 160 4.46 -10.93 25.78
N LEU A 161 4.12 -12.13 26.20
CA LEU A 161 2.73 -12.52 26.52
C LEU A 161 2.18 -11.78 27.75
N TYR A 162 3.01 -11.54 28.77
CA TYR A 162 2.64 -10.71 29.90
C TYR A 162 2.31 -9.28 29.46
N ASN A 163 3.20 -8.69 28.68
CA ASN A 163 3.01 -7.34 28.13
C ASN A 163 1.82 -7.25 27.17
N LEU A 164 1.57 -8.30 26.40
CA LEU A 164 0.40 -8.40 25.52
C LEU A 164 -0.89 -8.38 26.34
N ALA A 165 -0.98 -9.20 27.39
CA ALA A 165 -2.13 -9.24 28.29
C ALA A 165 -2.34 -7.89 29.03
N LEU A 166 -1.26 -7.26 29.50
CA LEU A 166 -1.31 -5.96 30.17
C LEU A 166 -1.79 -4.85 29.21
N SER A 167 -1.21 -4.78 28.03
CA SER A 167 -1.56 -3.78 27.02
C SER A 167 -3.00 -3.95 26.52
N GLN A 168 -3.46 -5.19 26.35
CA GLN A 168 -4.86 -5.51 25.99
C GLN A 168 -5.84 -5.05 27.09
N LYS A 169 -5.55 -5.33 28.36
CA LYS A 169 -6.37 -4.90 29.50
C LYS A 169 -6.46 -3.38 29.60
N ARG A 170 -5.35 -2.67 29.37
CA ARG A 170 -5.31 -1.20 29.35
C ARG A 170 -6.17 -0.60 28.26
N ALA A 171 -6.04 -1.10 27.02
CA ALA A 171 -6.86 -0.66 25.89
C ALA A 171 -8.36 -0.90 26.17
N LEU A 172 -8.69 -2.09 26.68
CA LEU A 172 -10.08 -2.44 27.05
C LEU A 172 -10.63 -1.57 28.17
N GLU A 173 -9.81 -1.19 29.17
CA GLU A 173 -10.26 -0.33 30.25
C GLU A 173 -10.58 1.08 29.75
N VAL A 174 -9.80 1.63 28.83
CA VAL A 174 -10.11 2.91 28.18
C VAL A 174 -11.42 2.82 27.39
N MET A 175 -11.63 1.74 26.66
CA MET A 175 -12.89 1.51 25.93
C MET A 175 -14.09 1.41 26.87
N LYS A 176 -14.00 0.63 27.97
CA LYS A 176 -15.04 0.51 28.99
C LYS A 176 -15.34 1.87 29.64
N PHE A 177 -14.32 2.66 29.87
CA PHE A 177 -14.49 4.00 30.42
C PHE A 177 -15.31 4.89 29.50
N LEU A 178 -15.06 4.86 28.17
CA LEU A 178 -15.87 5.59 27.17
C LEU A 178 -17.34 5.17 27.20
N TYR A 179 -17.62 3.87 27.17
CA TYR A 179 -18.98 3.36 27.22
C TYR A 179 -19.76 3.83 28.46
N LYS A 180 -19.08 3.92 29.62
CA LYS A 180 -19.69 4.38 30.87
C LYS A 180 -19.86 5.89 30.92
N SER A 181 -18.95 6.65 30.31
CA SER A 181 -18.96 8.10 30.37
C SER A 181 -19.83 8.78 29.34
N ASP A 182 -20.21 8.03 28.27
CA ASP A 182 -21.04 8.52 27.17
C ASP A 182 -21.98 7.40 26.65
N PRO A 183 -22.98 7.02 27.46
CA PRO A 183 -23.89 5.91 27.14
C PRO A 183 -24.80 6.22 25.96
N GLU A 184 -25.06 7.50 25.65
CA GLU A 184 -25.91 7.91 24.53
C GLU A 184 -25.31 7.51 23.17
N ASN A 185 -23.98 7.42 23.07
CA ASN A 185 -23.26 7.03 21.86
C ASN A 185 -22.79 5.56 21.86
N SER A 186 -23.30 4.73 22.79
CA SER A 186 -22.87 3.33 22.94
C SER A 186 -22.98 2.50 21.67
N ASP A 187 -24.05 2.70 20.87
CA ASP A 187 -24.27 1.99 19.61
C ASP A 187 -23.21 2.36 18.54
N LEU A 188 -22.80 3.63 18.51
CA LEU A 188 -21.70 4.07 17.65
C LEU A 188 -20.37 3.44 18.10
N TYR A 189 -20.17 3.38 19.41
CA TYR A 189 -18.96 2.75 19.95
C TYR A 189 -18.91 1.25 19.65
N ALA A 190 -20.05 0.53 19.78
CA ALA A 190 -20.14 -0.87 19.42
C ALA A 190 -19.82 -1.12 17.94
N LYS A 191 -20.25 -0.20 17.08
CA LYS A 191 -20.04 -0.33 15.62
C LYS A 191 -18.64 0.02 15.16
N TYR A 192 -18.03 1.05 15.74
CA TYR A 192 -16.80 1.64 15.19
C TYR A 192 -15.55 1.43 16.06
N LEU A 193 -15.67 1.15 17.36
CA LEU A 193 -14.53 1.05 18.26
C LEU A 193 -14.06 -0.40 18.43
N SER A 194 -12.74 -0.55 18.52
CA SER A 194 -12.08 -1.80 18.92
C SER A 194 -10.95 -1.51 19.90
N ALA A 195 -10.59 -2.48 20.74
CA ALA A 195 -9.46 -2.41 21.66
C ALA A 195 -8.45 -3.52 21.35
N SER A 196 -7.16 -3.18 21.29
CA SER A 196 -6.08 -4.10 20.94
C SER A 196 -4.85 -3.90 21.83
N GLY A 197 -4.26 -5.01 22.31
CA GLY A 197 -2.95 -5.02 22.92
C GLY A 197 -1.86 -5.23 21.89
N ARG A 198 -0.78 -4.48 21.98
CA ARG A 198 0.35 -4.53 21.04
C ARG A 198 1.64 -5.02 21.69
N SER A 199 1.64 -5.24 23.03
CA SER A 199 2.88 -5.57 23.74
C SER A 199 3.97 -4.53 23.41
N TYR A 200 5.18 -4.99 23.13
CA TYR A 200 6.30 -4.19 22.64
C TYR A 200 6.58 -4.39 21.13
N SER A 201 5.56 -4.70 20.33
CA SER A 201 5.74 -4.88 18.87
C SER A 201 5.95 -3.60 18.09
N ASP A 202 5.77 -2.43 18.74
CA ASP A 202 5.88 -1.11 18.12
C ASP A 202 6.53 -0.14 19.11
N LEU A 203 7.84 -0.35 19.35
CA LEU A 203 8.65 0.46 20.24
C LEU A 203 8.96 1.82 19.62
N ILE A 204 9.10 2.83 20.47
CA ILE A 204 9.57 4.15 20.06
C ILE A 204 11.05 4.27 20.44
N TYR A 205 11.84 4.80 19.51
CA TYR A 205 13.26 5.00 19.64
C TYR A 205 13.57 6.49 19.59
N ASP A 206 14.60 6.92 20.28
CA ASP A 206 15.14 8.26 20.18
C ASP A 206 16.00 8.43 18.91
N ASP A 207 16.54 9.64 18.71
CA ASP A 207 17.38 9.98 17.54
C ASP A 207 18.69 9.19 17.49
N PHE A 208 19.10 8.53 18.57
CA PHE A 208 20.27 7.67 18.66
C PHE A 208 19.98 6.19 18.46
N GLY A 209 18.70 5.81 18.22
CA GLY A 209 18.28 4.44 18.08
C GLY A 209 18.15 3.68 19.39
N ILE A 210 18.11 4.38 20.53
CA ILE A 210 17.87 3.81 21.85
C ILE A 210 16.37 3.83 22.14
N GLU A 211 15.83 2.76 22.72
CA GLU A 211 14.42 2.69 23.08
C GLU A 211 14.05 3.80 24.07
N ASP A 212 13.11 4.66 23.68
CA ASP A 212 12.40 5.53 24.61
C ASP A 212 11.29 4.73 25.28
N LYS A 213 11.61 4.20 26.48
CA LYS A 213 10.67 3.37 27.26
C LYS A 213 9.45 4.14 27.72
N GLU A 214 9.56 5.43 27.96
CA GLU A 214 8.43 6.25 28.39
C GLU A 214 7.46 6.49 27.25
N ALA A 215 7.93 6.87 26.08
CA ALA A 215 7.13 7.02 24.88
C ALA A 215 6.57 5.68 24.38
N SER A 216 7.32 4.57 24.56
CA SER A 216 6.87 3.22 24.21
C SER A 216 5.67 2.77 25.05
N ARG A 217 5.63 3.11 26.34
CA ARG A 217 4.50 2.85 27.24
C ARG A 217 3.37 3.84 27.00
N ARG A 218 2.48 3.56 26.06
CA ARG A 218 1.41 4.47 25.63
C ARG A 218 0.08 3.77 25.38
N ILE A 219 -0.98 4.57 25.41
CA ILE A 219 -2.25 4.28 24.73
C ILE A 219 -2.27 5.12 23.47
N GLU A 220 -2.56 4.48 22.35
CA GLU A 220 -2.66 5.13 21.05
C GLU A 220 -4.05 4.90 20.46
N ILE A 221 -4.68 5.97 19.98
CA ILE A 221 -6.00 5.91 19.38
C ILE A 221 -5.88 6.25 17.92
N LYS A 222 -6.21 5.29 17.07
CA LYS A 222 -6.04 5.35 15.62
C LYS A 222 -7.39 5.21 14.93
N PHE A 223 -7.63 5.98 13.90
CA PHE A 223 -8.76 5.74 13.01
C PHE A 223 -8.29 5.06 11.72
N ARG A 224 -9.17 4.27 11.13
CA ARG A 224 -9.00 3.67 9.80
C ARG A 224 -10.00 4.29 8.83
N ILE A 225 -9.52 4.57 7.62
CA ILE A 225 -10.31 5.14 6.52
C ILE A 225 -10.85 4.00 5.65
N LYS A 226 -12.10 4.10 5.21
CA LYS A 226 -12.72 3.16 4.26
C LYS A 226 -12.05 3.24 2.91
N ASN A 227 -11.42 2.16 2.49
CA ASN A 227 -10.81 2.05 1.17
C ASN A 227 -11.85 2.02 0.04
N GLU A 228 -13.04 1.44 0.28
CA GLU A 228 -14.09 1.29 -0.73
C GLU A 228 -14.64 2.63 -1.26
N LYS A 229 -14.73 3.66 -0.41
CA LYS A 229 -15.19 4.99 -0.87
C LYS A 229 -14.15 5.71 -1.70
N ALA A 230 -12.88 5.59 -1.36
CA ALA A 230 -11.80 6.10 -2.18
C ALA A 230 -11.77 5.42 -3.57
N ILE A 231 -12.17 4.17 -3.63
CA ILE A 231 -12.30 3.41 -4.89
C ILE A 231 -13.52 3.88 -5.69
N LYS A 232 -14.70 4.04 -5.08
CA LYS A 232 -15.92 4.50 -5.76
C LYS A 232 -15.83 5.95 -6.28
N GLU A 233 -15.14 6.83 -5.57
CA GLU A 233 -14.87 8.19 -6.07
C GLU A 233 -13.93 8.17 -7.29
N LEU A 234 -13.01 7.21 -7.34
CA LEU A 234 -12.16 6.98 -8.50
C LEU A 234 -12.90 6.39 -9.70
N GLU A 235 -13.81 5.45 -9.46
CA GLU A 235 -14.66 4.88 -10.51
C GLU A 235 -15.49 5.97 -11.18
N LYS A 236 -16.11 6.86 -10.41
CA LYS A 236 -16.84 8.02 -10.94
C LYS A 236 -15.98 9.01 -11.73
N PHE A 237 -14.69 9.12 -11.39
CA PHE A 237 -13.76 10.03 -12.07
C PHE A 237 -13.22 9.44 -13.39
N LEU A 238 -13.23 8.09 -13.50
CA LEU A 238 -12.77 7.38 -14.70
C LEU A 238 -13.91 7.15 -15.73
N GLU A 239 -15.17 7.35 -15.33
CA GLU A 239 -16.33 7.28 -16.20
C GLU A 239 -16.62 8.62 -16.95
N HIS A 240 -15.81 9.65 -16.70
CA HIS A 240 -15.85 10.97 -17.34
C HIS A 240 -14.56 11.25 -18.10
#